data_f369c74aef8c79b08498dd7f4f3377a1
#
_entry.id   f369c74aef8c79b08498dd7f4f3377a1
#
_cell.length_a   1.000
_cell.length_b   1.000
_cell.length_c   1.000
_cell.angle_alpha   90.00
_cell.angle_beta   90.00
_cell.angle_gamma   90.00
#
_symmetry.space_group_name_H-M   'P 1'
#
loop_
_entity.id
_entity.type
_entity.pdbx_description
1 polymer ?
#
loop_
_entity_poly.entity_id
_entity_poly.type
_entity_poly.pdbx_seq_one_letter_code
_entity_poly.pdbx_strand_id
1 'polypeptide(L)' 'MQESTFTNYDQLPLFLNANTVAQVLGVSISSAYELMHERGFPALRIGSCIVVPKEKFRRWVDAQTGGDA' A
#
# COMPACT_ATOMS: atom_id res chain seq x y z
N MET A 1 -4.10 -15.60 -5.50
CA MET A 1 -3.65 -14.20 -5.49
C MET A 1 -4.27 -13.46 -6.66
N GLN A 2 -4.79 -12.28 -6.40
CA GLN A 2 -5.40 -11.47 -7.44
C GLN A 2 -4.32 -10.73 -8.23
N GLU A 3 -4.61 -10.47 -9.49
CA GLU A 3 -3.71 -9.67 -10.29
C GLU A 3 -3.91 -8.20 -9.96
N SER A 4 -2.82 -7.45 -9.94
CA SER A 4 -2.89 -6.03 -9.74
C SER A 4 -3.42 -5.35 -11.00
N THR A 5 -4.25 -4.32 -10.81
CA THR A 5 -4.74 -3.52 -11.92
C THR A 5 -3.81 -2.37 -12.27
N PHE A 6 -2.77 -2.15 -11.46
CA PHE A 6 -1.82 -1.07 -11.67
C PHE A 6 -0.49 -1.63 -12.09
N THR A 7 0.13 -1.04 -13.11
CA THR A 7 1.39 -1.50 -13.63
C THR A 7 2.55 -0.60 -13.26
N ASN A 8 2.29 0.60 -12.75
CA ASN A 8 3.35 1.46 -12.25
C ASN A 8 2.76 2.47 -11.28
N TYR A 9 3.65 3.09 -10.50
CA TYR A 9 3.24 4.00 -9.43
C TYR A 9 2.66 5.29 -9.95
N ASP A 10 2.97 5.68 -11.18
CA ASP A 10 2.46 6.92 -11.73
C ASP A 10 0.96 6.88 -11.93
N GLN A 11 0.39 5.69 -12.01
CA GLN A 11 -1.06 5.53 -12.17
C GLN A 11 -1.81 5.71 -10.86
N LEU A 12 -1.12 5.82 -9.75
CA LEU A 12 -1.74 5.88 -8.44
C LEU A 12 -1.96 7.31 -8.00
N PRO A 13 -3.02 7.56 -7.22
CA PRO A 13 -3.19 8.88 -6.61
C PRO A 13 -2.12 9.12 -5.55
N LEU A 14 -2.05 10.35 -5.07
CA LEU A 14 -1.03 10.72 -4.08
C LEU A 14 -1.20 9.96 -2.77
N PHE A 15 -2.44 9.63 -2.40
CA PHE A 15 -2.73 8.89 -1.19
C PHE A 15 -3.51 7.64 -1.56
N LEU A 16 -3.17 6.52 -0.93
CA LEU A 16 -3.77 5.24 -1.23
C LEU A 16 -4.56 4.77 -0.01
N ASN A 17 -5.81 4.34 -0.24
CA ASN A 17 -6.59 3.72 0.84
C ASN A 17 -6.40 2.21 0.78
N ALA A 18 -7.04 1.50 1.71
CA ALA A 18 -6.87 0.05 1.81
C ALA A 18 -7.28 -0.66 0.52
N ASN A 19 -8.34 -0.16 -0.12
CA ASN A 19 -8.82 -0.75 -1.36
C ASN A 19 -7.74 -0.66 -2.44
N THR A 20 -7.15 0.52 -2.59
CA THR A 20 -6.12 0.74 -3.59
C THR A 20 -4.87 -0.07 -3.27
N VAL A 21 -4.47 -0.10 -2.01
CA VAL A 21 -3.30 -0.90 -1.60
C VAL A 21 -3.54 -2.37 -1.94
N ALA A 22 -4.75 -2.87 -1.68
CA ALA A 22 -5.08 -4.25 -2.00
C ALA A 22 -4.93 -4.52 -3.49
N GLN A 23 -5.39 -3.60 -4.33
CA GLN A 23 -5.28 -3.75 -5.77
C GLN A 23 -3.84 -3.74 -6.23
N VAL A 24 -3.04 -2.85 -5.67
CA VAL A 24 -1.63 -2.75 -6.05
C VAL A 24 -0.88 -4.01 -5.68
N LEU A 25 -1.14 -4.54 -4.49
CA LEU A 25 -0.42 -5.70 -4.00
C LEU A 25 -1.02 -7.02 -4.50
N GLY A 26 -2.24 -6.98 -5.03
CA GLY A 26 -2.89 -8.18 -5.49
C GLY A 26 -3.37 -9.06 -4.35
N VAL A 27 -3.81 -8.45 -3.25
CA VAL A 27 -4.30 -9.19 -2.08
C VAL A 27 -5.71 -8.74 -1.75
N SER A 28 -6.34 -9.43 -0.80
CA SER A 28 -7.67 -9.06 -0.37
C SER A 28 -7.64 -7.75 0.41
N ILE A 29 -8.80 -7.10 0.48
CA ILE A 29 -8.91 -5.85 1.24
C ILE A 29 -8.61 -6.09 2.71
N SER A 30 -9.05 -7.23 3.25
CA SER A 30 -8.78 -7.58 4.64
C SER A 30 -7.28 -7.65 4.89
N SER A 31 -6.55 -8.29 3.99
CA SER A 31 -5.10 -8.40 4.14
C SER A 31 -4.44 -7.03 4.08
N ALA A 32 -4.91 -6.18 3.16
CA ALA A 32 -4.36 -4.83 3.06
C ALA A 32 -4.63 -4.04 4.33
N TYR A 33 -5.82 -4.19 4.89
CA TYR A 33 -6.19 -3.49 6.11
C TYR A 33 -5.28 -3.90 7.27
N GLU A 34 -5.04 -5.20 7.39
CA GLU A 34 -4.15 -5.70 8.44
C GLU A 34 -2.75 -5.16 8.26
N LEU A 35 -2.27 -5.15 7.03
CA LEU A 35 -0.94 -4.63 6.73
C LEU A 35 -0.82 -3.17 7.12
N MET A 36 -1.84 -2.37 6.80
CA MET A 36 -1.81 -0.95 7.07
C MET A 36 -1.90 -0.62 8.56
N HIS A 37 -2.26 -1.60 9.39
CA HIS A 37 -2.28 -1.41 10.83
C HIS A 37 -1.00 -1.91 11.49
N GLU A 38 -0.09 -2.48 10.72
CA GLU A 38 1.15 -2.95 11.29
C GLU A 38 2.06 -1.79 11.68
N ARG A 39 2.77 -1.99 12.76
CA ARG A 39 3.77 -1.04 13.17
C ARG A 39 4.86 -1.03 12.12
N GLY A 40 5.30 0.12 11.72
CA GLY A 40 6.32 0.23 10.70
C GLY A 40 5.77 0.47 9.30
N PHE A 41 4.50 0.20 9.08
CA PHE A 41 3.88 0.59 7.82
C PHE A 41 3.56 2.08 7.89
N PRO A 42 3.92 2.85 6.85
CA PRO A 42 3.80 4.32 6.91
C PRO A 42 2.39 4.83 6.64
N ALA A 43 1.41 4.24 7.30
CA ALA A 43 0.01 4.63 7.13
C ALA A 43 -0.30 5.86 7.96
N LEU A 44 -1.24 6.65 7.47
CA LEU A 44 -1.72 7.85 8.13
C LEU A 44 -3.21 7.67 8.41
N ARG A 45 -3.60 7.92 9.66
CA ARG A 45 -5.00 7.80 10.04
C ARG A 45 -5.63 9.18 10.05
N ILE A 46 -6.69 9.35 9.28
CA ILE A 46 -7.42 10.61 9.21
C ILE A 46 -8.88 10.30 9.52
N GLY A 47 -9.33 10.69 10.72
CA GLY A 47 -10.67 10.35 11.16
C GLY A 47 -10.84 8.85 11.21
N SER A 48 -11.84 8.32 10.51
CA SER A 48 -12.07 6.88 10.45
C SER A 48 -11.39 6.24 9.23
N CYS A 49 -10.65 7.03 8.45
CA CYS A 49 -9.99 6.54 7.25
C CYS A 49 -8.53 6.29 7.52
N ILE A 50 -7.97 5.30 6.82
CA ILE A 50 -6.55 5.04 6.89
C ILE A 50 -6.01 5.08 5.46
N VAL A 51 -4.93 5.83 5.28
CA VAL A 51 -4.33 6.01 3.95
C VAL A 51 -2.81 5.96 4.10
N VAL A 52 -2.14 5.81 2.98
CA VAL A 52 -0.68 5.85 2.96
C VAL A 52 -0.25 6.72 1.79
N PRO A 53 0.69 7.67 2.01
CA PRO A 53 1.22 8.44 0.90
C PRO A 53 1.92 7.53 -0.10
N LYS A 54 1.69 7.79 -1.37
CA LYS A 54 2.21 6.93 -2.43
C LYS A 54 3.73 6.78 -2.34
N GLU A 55 4.43 7.87 -2.10
CA GLU A 55 5.89 7.83 -2.04
C GLU A 55 6.39 6.97 -0.88
N LYS A 56 5.73 7.06 0.25
CA LYS A 56 6.13 6.27 1.41
C LYS A 56 5.78 4.80 1.21
N PHE A 57 4.67 4.54 0.55
CA PHE A 57 4.29 3.17 0.24
C PHE A 57 5.35 2.53 -0.67
N ARG A 58 5.78 3.27 -1.67
CA ARG A 58 6.80 2.79 -2.60
C ARG A 58 8.10 2.45 -1.86
N ARG A 59 8.53 3.34 -0.97
CA ARG A 59 9.74 3.09 -0.20
C ARG A 59 9.59 1.88 0.71
N TRP A 60 8.40 1.73 1.30
CA TRP A 60 8.13 0.60 2.16
C TRP A 60 8.25 -0.71 1.38
N VAL A 61 7.67 -0.75 0.19
CA VAL A 61 7.75 -1.95 -0.65
C VAL A 61 9.19 -2.27 -1.00
N ASP A 62 9.95 -1.26 -1.37
CA ASP A 62 11.36 -1.45 -1.70
C ASP A 62 12.13 -2.04 -0.52
N ALA A 63 11.85 -1.56 0.67
CA ALA A 63 12.52 -2.04 1.86
C ALA A 63 12.15 -3.49 2.16
N GLN A 64 10.89 -3.85 1.94
CA GLN A 64 10.43 -5.22 2.23
C GLN A 64 11.00 -6.22 1.25
N THR A 65 11.25 -5.82 0.03
CA THR A 65 11.79 -6.72 -0.98
C THR A 65 13.30 -6.79 -0.95
N GLY A 66 13.91 -6.18 0.05
CA GLY A 66 15.35 -6.21 0.17
C GLY A 66 16.03 -5.09 -0.57
N GLY A 67 15.32 -4.45 -1.46
CA GLY A 67 15.78 -3.26 -2.15
C GLY A 67 17.06 -3.42 -2.91
N ASP A 68 17.72 -4.48 -2.71
CA ASP A 68 19.00 -4.63 -3.30
C ASP A 68 19.01 -5.73 -4.31
N ALA A 69 18.01 -6.43 -4.32
CA ALA A 69 17.88 -7.53 -5.26
C ALA A 69 19.17 -8.31 -5.39
#